data_59dac75f24ee4c2ac53b47831d219427
#
_entry.id   59dac75f24ee4c2ac53b47831d219427
#
_cell.length_a   1.000
_cell.length_b   1.000
_cell.length_c   1.000
_cell.angle_alpha   90.00
_cell.angle_beta   90.00
_cell.angle_gamma   90.00
#
_symmetry.space_group_name_H-M   'P 1'
#
loop_
_entity.id
_entity.type
_entity.pdbx_description
1 polymer ?
#
loop_
_entity_poly.entity_id
_entity_poly.type
_entity_poly.pdbx_seq_one_letter_code
_entity_poly.pdbx_strand_id
1 'polypeptide(L)'
;MKKSIFNALAIFISIFGSFAVERYISKINLQNSKEILASNILYEIDQNYYSLLEVRTALLAVVEVTDSILFNWETINAEKIKDYYILNQYAQRDDLKTILSSSPQHRVKKMYFNSLINSGLILEVKNKLVREKIESIYSLINNGVNYGSSNSSKIINWFDEKQLLEKTMDLEFTFNKHKNFEIYKLLSERRRLQVGRLYGVENSINFFEEIKGELDENSFF
;
A
#
# COMPACT_ATOMS: atom_id res chain seq x y z
N MET A 1 -4.14 -54.02 49.84
CA MET A 1 -5.12 -53.50 48.90
C MET A 1 -5.42 -52.02 49.01
N LYS A 2 -5.79 -51.45 50.17
CA LYS A 2 -6.13 -49.99 50.29
C LYS A 2 -5.00 -49.03 49.84
N LYS A 3 -3.73 -49.31 50.21
CA LYS A 3 -2.58 -48.48 49.89
C LYS A 3 -2.27 -48.45 48.39
N SER A 4 -2.52 -49.53 47.66
CA SER A 4 -2.32 -49.62 46.22
C SER A 4 -3.39 -48.83 45.42
N ILE A 5 -4.63 -48.83 45.93
CA ILE A 5 -5.72 -48.04 45.32
C ILE A 5 -5.48 -46.56 45.54
N PHE A 6 -4.99 -46.13 46.73
CA PHE A 6 -4.66 -44.74 47.01
C PHE A 6 -3.52 -44.24 46.11
N ASN A 7 -2.45 -45.05 45.88
CA ASN A 7 -1.37 -44.70 45.00
C ASN A 7 -1.84 -44.54 43.53
N ALA A 8 -2.68 -45.51 43.08
CA ALA A 8 -3.25 -45.43 41.73
C ALA A 8 -4.15 -44.19 41.55
N LEU A 9 -4.94 -43.84 42.56
CA LEU A 9 -5.77 -42.66 42.54
C LEU A 9 -4.97 -41.37 42.56
N ALA A 10 -3.87 -41.29 43.34
CA ALA A 10 -2.97 -40.16 43.38
C ALA A 10 -2.26 -39.93 42.03
N ILE A 11 -1.80 -40.99 41.37
CA ILE A 11 -1.21 -40.93 40.03
C ILE A 11 -2.24 -40.47 39.01
N PHE A 12 -3.46 -40.98 39.06
CA PHE A 12 -4.53 -40.58 38.18
C PHE A 12 -4.88 -39.11 38.31
N ILE A 13 -5.06 -38.61 39.54
CA ILE A 13 -5.32 -37.18 39.84
C ILE A 13 -4.18 -36.32 39.35
N SER A 14 -2.91 -36.73 39.53
CA SER A 14 -1.75 -35.99 39.07
C SER A 14 -1.71 -35.88 37.57
N ILE A 15 -1.96 -36.95 36.84
CA ILE A 15 -2.01 -36.97 35.38
C ILE A 15 -3.13 -36.09 34.83
N PHE A 16 -4.36 -36.28 35.34
CA PHE A 16 -5.52 -35.46 34.94
C PHE A 16 -5.35 -34.00 35.33
N GLY A 17 -4.79 -33.71 36.50
CA GLY A 17 -4.47 -32.39 36.95
C GLY A 17 -3.46 -31.71 36.01
N SER A 18 -2.41 -32.41 35.61
CA SER A 18 -1.42 -31.90 34.64
C SER A 18 -2.05 -31.59 33.27
N PHE A 19 -2.87 -32.49 32.73
CA PHE A 19 -3.59 -32.24 31.48
C PHE A 19 -4.56 -31.05 31.57
N ALA A 20 -5.27 -30.90 32.71
CA ALA A 20 -6.16 -29.77 32.92
C ALA A 20 -5.42 -28.44 32.96
N VAL A 21 -4.28 -28.40 33.67
CA VAL A 21 -3.41 -27.22 33.73
C VAL A 21 -2.82 -26.91 32.35
N GLU A 22 -2.31 -27.90 31.63
CA GLU A 22 -1.76 -27.71 30.29
C GLU A 22 -2.82 -27.17 29.31
N ARG A 23 -4.04 -27.72 29.32
CA ARG A 23 -5.17 -27.20 28.51
C ARG A 23 -5.53 -25.76 28.89
N TYR A 24 -5.53 -25.45 30.17
CA TYR A 24 -5.83 -24.11 30.66
C TYR A 24 -4.77 -23.09 30.19
N ILE A 25 -3.49 -23.43 30.35
CA ILE A 25 -2.37 -22.59 29.87
C ILE A 25 -2.42 -22.43 28.36
N SER A 26 -2.64 -23.50 27.60
CA SER A 26 -2.77 -23.48 26.14
C SER A 26 -3.93 -22.57 25.69
N LYS A 27 -5.07 -22.61 26.41
CA LYS A 27 -6.20 -21.73 26.11
C LYS A 27 -5.89 -20.25 26.35
N ILE A 28 -5.21 -19.93 27.46
CA ILE A 28 -4.78 -18.56 27.78
C ILE A 28 -3.79 -18.07 26.70
N ASN A 29 -2.78 -18.87 26.36
CA ASN A 29 -1.79 -18.52 25.36
C ASN A 29 -2.42 -18.28 23.97
N LEU A 30 -3.40 -19.11 23.61
CA LEU A 30 -4.13 -18.91 22.35
C LEU A 30 -4.94 -17.61 22.38
N GLN A 31 -5.63 -17.32 23.50
CA GLN A 31 -6.39 -16.08 23.64
C GLN A 31 -5.49 -14.85 23.55
N ASN A 32 -4.37 -14.83 24.28
CA ASN A 32 -3.39 -13.75 24.22
C ASN A 32 -2.82 -13.57 22.79
N SER A 33 -2.55 -14.68 22.11
CA SER A 33 -2.07 -14.64 20.71
C SER A 33 -3.09 -14.03 19.76
N LYS A 34 -4.39 -14.30 19.96
CA LYS A 34 -5.48 -13.71 19.18
C LYS A 34 -5.56 -12.19 19.40
N GLU A 35 -5.53 -11.74 20.65
CA GLU A 35 -5.58 -10.33 21.01
C GLU A 35 -4.40 -9.56 20.42
N ILE A 36 -3.21 -10.11 20.54
CA ILE A 36 -2.00 -9.52 19.91
C ILE A 36 -2.15 -9.47 18.39
N LEU A 37 -2.68 -10.51 17.75
CA LEU A 37 -2.89 -10.53 16.31
C LEU A 37 -3.93 -9.51 15.88
N ALA A 38 -5.04 -9.36 16.62
CA ALA A 38 -6.07 -8.34 16.36
C ALA A 38 -5.48 -6.92 16.41
N SER A 39 -4.76 -6.60 17.46
CA SER A 39 -4.07 -5.31 17.62
C SER A 39 -3.08 -5.04 16.49
N ASN A 40 -2.30 -6.05 16.10
CA ASN A 40 -1.35 -5.93 15.00
C ASN A 40 -2.02 -5.72 13.64
N ILE A 41 -3.17 -6.34 13.40
CA ILE A 41 -3.95 -6.14 12.16
C ILE A 41 -4.50 -4.72 12.11
N LEU A 42 -5.06 -4.20 13.21
CA LEU A 42 -5.52 -2.81 13.28
C LEU A 42 -4.37 -1.84 13.01
N TYR A 43 -3.20 -2.08 13.60
CA TYR A 43 -2.00 -1.29 13.32
C TYR A 43 -1.59 -1.39 11.83
N GLU A 44 -1.63 -2.58 11.22
CA GLU A 44 -1.31 -2.77 9.80
C GLU A 44 -2.29 -2.04 8.89
N ILE A 45 -3.59 -2.05 9.23
CA ILE A 45 -4.64 -1.28 8.55
C ILE A 45 -4.35 0.21 8.63
N ASP A 46 -4.02 0.73 9.80
CA ASP A 46 -3.64 2.14 9.99
C ASP A 46 -2.41 2.52 9.15
N GLN A 47 -1.39 1.70 9.14
CA GLN A 47 -0.20 1.94 8.32
C GLN A 47 -0.51 1.97 6.82
N ASN A 48 -1.41 1.12 6.35
CA ASN A 48 -1.86 1.12 4.96
C ASN A 48 -2.68 2.39 4.65
N TYR A 49 -3.54 2.83 5.56
CA TYR A 49 -4.30 4.08 5.42
C TYR A 49 -3.38 5.30 5.30
N TYR A 50 -2.40 5.46 6.21
CA TYR A 50 -1.43 6.58 6.13
C TYR A 50 -0.61 6.53 4.85
N SER A 51 -0.19 5.34 4.42
CA SER A 51 0.52 5.19 3.14
C SER A 51 -0.35 5.59 1.93
N LEU A 52 -1.67 5.36 1.97
CA LEU A 52 -2.60 5.85 0.94
C LEU A 52 -2.69 7.37 0.92
N LEU A 53 -2.70 8.03 2.08
CA LEU A 53 -2.69 9.51 2.17
C LEU A 53 -1.41 10.09 1.56
N GLU A 54 -0.25 9.47 1.82
CA GLU A 54 1.02 9.87 1.20
C GLU A 54 0.98 9.71 -0.33
N VAL A 55 0.49 8.58 -0.82
CA VAL A 55 0.33 8.32 -2.26
C VAL A 55 -0.65 9.30 -2.91
N ARG A 56 -1.76 9.63 -2.25
CA ARG A 56 -2.70 10.65 -2.71
C ARG A 56 -2.01 11.99 -2.91
N THR A 57 -1.28 12.45 -1.91
CA THR A 57 -0.55 13.72 -1.96
C THR A 57 0.45 13.73 -3.12
N ALA A 58 1.20 12.64 -3.28
CA ALA A 58 2.16 12.50 -4.36
C ALA A 58 1.49 12.44 -5.75
N LEU A 59 0.33 11.79 -5.87
CA LEU A 59 -0.43 11.75 -7.13
C LEU A 59 -0.99 13.11 -7.51
N LEU A 60 -1.55 13.85 -6.55
CA LEU A 60 -2.06 15.20 -6.78
C LEU A 60 -0.99 16.08 -7.42
N ALA A 61 0.17 16.09 -6.84
CA ALA A 61 1.23 16.93 -7.35
C ALA A 61 1.80 16.45 -8.70
N VAL A 62 1.88 15.13 -8.95
CA VAL A 62 2.21 14.62 -10.30
C VAL A 62 1.18 15.09 -11.33
N VAL A 63 -0.10 15.12 -10.98
CA VAL A 63 -1.16 15.62 -11.85
C VAL A 63 -1.00 17.12 -12.09
N GLU A 64 -0.82 17.93 -11.04
CA GLU A 64 -0.64 19.38 -11.12
C GLU A 64 0.56 19.80 -11.98
N VAL A 65 1.71 19.15 -11.76
CA VAL A 65 2.92 19.40 -12.60
C VAL A 65 2.64 19.04 -14.04
N THR A 66 2.01 17.88 -14.29
CA THR A 66 1.70 17.45 -15.66
C THR A 66 0.69 18.39 -16.33
N ASP A 67 -0.32 18.86 -15.59
CA ASP A 67 -1.28 19.84 -16.09
C ASP A 67 -0.61 21.16 -16.45
N SER A 68 0.29 21.66 -15.60
CA SER A 68 1.07 22.87 -15.85
C SER A 68 1.92 22.75 -17.12
N ILE A 69 2.52 21.57 -17.33
CA ILE A 69 3.32 21.29 -18.54
C ILE A 69 2.43 21.28 -19.78
N LEU A 70 1.30 20.56 -19.75
CA LEU A 70 0.41 20.42 -20.89
C LEU A 70 -0.30 21.73 -21.25
N PHE A 71 -0.69 22.53 -20.25
CA PHE A 71 -1.32 23.83 -20.44
C PHE A 71 -0.36 24.84 -21.10
N ASN A 72 0.93 24.81 -20.70
CA ASN A 72 1.94 25.73 -21.21
C ASN A 72 2.79 25.10 -22.32
N TRP A 73 2.28 24.09 -23.05
CA TRP A 73 3.05 23.25 -23.95
C TRP A 73 3.93 24.03 -24.92
N GLU A 74 3.42 25.10 -25.54
CA GLU A 74 4.16 25.87 -26.52
C GLU A 74 5.41 26.56 -25.93
N THR A 75 5.30 27.03 -24.69
CA THR A 75 6.32 27.85 -24.03
C THR A 75 7.13 27.10 -22.97
N ILE A 76 6.77 25.84 -22.69
CA ILE A 76 7.43 25.02 -21.67
C ILE A 76 8.84 24.60 -22.13
N ASN A 77 9.77 24.61 -21.21
CA ASN A 77 11.11 24.05 -21.36
C ASN A 77 11.50 23.24 -20.11
N ALA A 78 12.64 22.57 -20.15
CA ALA A 78 13.11 21.72 -19.06
C ALA A 78 13.27 22.46 -17.73
N GLU A 79 13.77 23.70 -17.75
CA GLU A 79 13.95 24.55 -16.58
C GLU A 79 12.61 24.85 -15.89
N LYS A 80 11.61 25.31 -16.65
CA LYS A 80 10.25 25.56 -16.13
C LYS A 80 9.59 24.31 -15.56
N ILE A 81 9.84 23.13 -16.13
CA ILE A 81 9.34 21.87 -15.58
C ILE A 81 9.92 21.62 -14.19
N LYS A 82 11.23 21.84 -14.03
CA LYS A 82 11.89 21.72 -12.72
C LYS A 82 11.33 22.73 -11.72
N ASP A 83 11.09 23.96 -12.14
CA ASP A 83 10.50 24.99 -11.29
C ASP A 83 9.10 24.58 -10.80
N TYR A 84 8.23 24.09 -11.69
CA TYR A 84 6.91 23.57 -11.28
C TYR A 84 7.01 22.40 -10.29
N TYR A 85 7.98 21.53 -10.47
CA TYR A 85 8.21 20.40 -9.59
C TYR A 85 8.68 20.82 -8.20
N ILE A 86 9.60 21.80 -8.12
CA ILE A 86 10.10 22.37 -6.87
C ILE A 86 8.98 23.10 -6.10
N LEU A 87 8.15 23.88 -6.78
CA LEU A 87 7.04 24.61 -6.18
C LEU A 87 6.00 23.68 -5.51
N ASN A 88 5.87 22.45 -6.01
CA ASN A 88 5.00 21.43 -5.44
C ASN A 88 5.66 20.57 -4.34
N GLN A 89 6.78 21.02 -3.76
CA GLN A 89 7.49 20.41 -2.61
C GLN A 89 8.08 19.00 -2.87
N TYR A 90 8.34 18.63 -4.12
CA TYR A 90 9.07 17.40 -4.41
C TYR A 90 10.57 17.57 -4.27
N ALA A 91 11.25 16.47 -3.96
CA ALA A 91 12.66 16.45 -3.65
C ALA A 91 13.51 17.15 -4.72
N GLN A 92 14.33 18.11 -4.33
CA GLN A 92 15.23 18.93 -5.16
C GLN A 92 16.27 18.14 -5.99
N ARG A 93 16.20 16.81 -6.03
CA ARG A 93 17.24 15.94 -6.60
C ARG A 93 16.80 15.13 -7.81
N ASP A 94 15.55 15.24 -8.21
CA ASP A 94 15.09 14.44 -9.32
C ASP A 94 15.50 15.04 -10.65
N ASP A 95 16.05 14.22 -11.52
CA ASP A 95 16.30 14.60 -12.90
C ASP A 95 14.99 14.71 -13.69
N LEU A 96 15.04 15.40 -14.82
CA LEU A 96 13.88 15.66 -15.67
C LEU A 96 13.16 14.37 -16.11
N LYS A 97 13.91 13.31 -16.38
CA LYS A 97 13.36 12.00 -16.76
C LYS A 97 12.56 11.38 -15.63
N THR A 98 13.09 11.44 -14.39
CA THR A 98 12.40 11.00 -13.19
C THR A 98 11.15 11.83 -12.94
N ILE A 99 11.22 13.17 -13.02
CA ILE A 99 10.07 14.06 -12.85
C ILE A 99 8.94 13.68 -13.81
N LEU A 100 9.25 13.47 -15.08
CA LEU A 100 8.26 13.20 -16.11
C LEU A 100 7.77 11.74 -16.14
N SER A 101 8.52 10.80 -15.58
CA SER A 101 8.17 9.37 -15.60
C SER A 101 7.76 8.79 -14.25
N SER A 102 8.10 9.43 -13.12
CA SER A 102 7.82 8.89 -11.79
C SER A 102 6.33 8.62 -11.58
N SER A 103 6.05 7.55 -10.87
CA SER A 103 4.70 7.14 -10.52
C SER A 103 4.70 6.69 -9.06
N PRO A 104 4.07 7.44 -8.14
CA PRO A 104 4.00 7.06 -6.75
C PRO A 104 3.47 5.63 -6.61
N GLN A 105 4.12 4.81 -5.80
CA GLN A 105 3.73 3.41 -5.60
C GLN A 105 3.22 3.22 -4.18
N HIS A 106 2.10 2.53 -4.05
CA HIS A 106 1.64 2.04 -2.77
C HIS A 106 2.10 0.61 -2.56
N ARG A 107 2.80 0.35 -1.45
CA ARG A 107 3.19 -1.00 -1.04
C ARG A 107 2.32 -1.43 0.12
N VAL A 108 1.38 -2.32 -0.16
CA VAL A 108 0.48 -2.88 0.85
C VAL A 108 1.27 -3.68 1.88
N LYS A 109 1.17 -3.30 3.13
CA LYS A 109 1.60 -4.13 4.26
C LYS A 109 0.51 -5.16 4.51
N LYS A 110 0.86 -6.45 4.53
CA LYS A 110 -0.10 -7.56 4.71
C LYS A 110 0.50 -8.74 5.49
N MET A 111 1.46 -8.45 6.34
CA MET A 111 2.13 -9.47 7.14
C MET A 111 1.18 -10.11 8.15
N TYR A 112 0.49 -9.28 8.91
CA TYR A 112 -0.45 -9.75 9.94
C TYR A 112 -1.74 -10.28 9.33
N PHE A 113 -2.24 -9.68 8.25
CA PHE A 113 -3.35 -10.23 7.48
C PHE A 113 -3.02 -11.63 6.94
N ASN A 114 -1.85 -11.83 6.36
CA ASN A 114 -1.42 -13.14 5.90
C ASN A 114 -1.29 -14.15 7.06
N SER A 115 -0.84 -13.71 8.24
CA SER A 115 -0.78 -14.55 9.43
C SER A 115 -2.19 -14.97 9.88
N LEU A 116 -3.17 -14.07 9.85
CA LEU A 116 -4.57 -14.36 10.16
C LEU A 116 -5.16 -15.41 9.20
N ILE A 117 -4.90 -15.27 7.92
CA ILE A 117 -5.36 -16.23 6.90
C ILE A 117 -4.66 -17.58 7.05
N ASN A 118 -3.32 -17.59 7.11
CA ASN A 118 -2.53 -18.83 7.12
C ASN A 118 -2.71 -19.65 8.40
N SER A 119 -3.01 -19.01 9.52
CA SER A 119 -3.33 -19.70 10.79
C SER A 119 -4.75 -20.25 10.84
N GLY A 120 -5.62 -19.87 9.90
CA GLY A 120 -7.06 -20.18 9.93
C GLY A 120 -7.85 -19.34 10.93
N LEU A 121 -7.22 -18.45 11.69
CA LEU A 121 -7.88 -17.62 12.69
C LEU A 121 -8.90 -16.64 12.09
N ILE A 122 -8.82 -16.37 10.79
CA ILE A 122 -9.84 -15.59 10.09
C ILE A 122 -11.25 -16.19 10.26
N LEU A 123 -11.35 -17.51 10.31
CA LEU A 123 -12.63 -18.22 10.51
C LEU A 123 -13.18 -18.11 11.94
N GLU A 124 -12.31 -17.77 12.89
CA GLU A 124 -12.66 -17.57 14.29
C GLU A 124 -13.06 -16.13 14.63
N VAL A 125 -12.90 -15.20 13.67
CA VAL A 125 -13.43 -13.83 13.82
C VAL A 125 -14.94 -13.91 13.97
N LYS A 126 -15.45 -13.50 15.14
CA LYS A 126 -16.85 -13.70 15.54
C LYS A 126 -17.84 -13.02 14.61
N ASN A 127 -17.52 -11.80 14.23
CA ASN A 127 -18.40 -11.02 13.39
C ASN A 127 -18.05 -11.24 11.90
N LYS A 128 -18.98 -11.88 11.18
CA LYS A 128 -18.83 -12.11 9.73
C LYS A 128 -18.61 -10.82 8.95
N LEU A 129 -19.28 -9.73 9.33
CA LEU A 129 -19.14 -8.43 8.68
C LEU A 129 -17.72 -7.86 8.85
N VAL A 130 -17.14 -7.99 10.05
CA VAL A 130 -15.74 -7.60 10.33
C VAL A 130 -14.78 -8.37 9.43
N ARG A 131 -14.97 -9.69 9.30
CA ARG A 131 -14.15 -10.53 8.41
C ARG A 131 -14.22 -10.07 6.96
N GLU A 132 -15.43 -9.86 6.43
CA GLU A 132 -15.64 -9.40 5.07
C GLU A 132 -15.04 -8.02 4.82
N LYS A 133 -15.11 -7.12 5.80
CA LYS A 133 -14.48 -5.79 5.73
C LYS A 133 -12.97 -5.86 5.68
N ILE A 134 -12.36 -6.68 6.54
CA ILE A 134 -10.90 -6.90 6.54
C ILE A 134 -10.46 -7.44 5.17
N GLU A 135 -11.10 -8.49 4.66
CA GLU A 135 -10.78 -9.07 3.35
C GLU A 135 -10.94 -8.02 2.22
N SER A 136 -11.98 -7.19 2.30
CA SER A 136 -12.25 -6.13 1.32
C SER A 136 -11.18 -5.04 1.31
N ILE A 137 -10.68 -4.61 2.47
CA ILE A 137 -9.57 -3.65 2.58
C ILE A 137 -8.37 -4.15 1.77
N TYR A 138 -7.93 -5.39 2.04
CA TYR A 138 -6.73 -5.93 1.39
C TYR A 138 -6.93 -6.26 -0.09
N SER A 139 -8.16 -6.55 -0.52
CA SER A 139 -8.51 -6.74 -1.92
C SER A 139 -8.52 -5.43 -2.70
N LEU A 140 -9.13 -4.36 -2.16
CA LEU A 140 -9.20 -3.05 -2.80
C LEU A 140 -7.83 -2.44 -3.05
N ILE A 141 -6.95 -2.48 -2.05
CA ILE A 141 -5.60 -1.94 -2.16
C ILE A 141 -4.79 -2.66 -3.26
N ASN A 142 -4.97 -3.96 -3.40
CA ASN A 142 -4.22 -4.74 -4.40
C ASN A 142 -4.60 -4.40 -5.84
N ASN A 143 -5.85 -4.09 -6.10
CA ASN A 143 -6.41 -4.00 -7.46
C ASN A 143 -6.52 -2.57 -8.00
N GLY A 144 -6.67 -1.55 -7.15
CA GLY A 144 -7.00 -0.19 -7.58
C GLY A 144 -5.83 0.79 -7.63
N VAL A 145 -4.84 0.62 -6.75
CA VAL A 145 -3.87 1.67 -6.46
C VAL A 145 -2.65 1.67 -7.38
N ASN A 146 -2.30 0.53 -7.99
CA ASN A 146 -1.08 0.37 -8.80
C ASN A 146 -1.34 0.30 -10.32
N TYR A 147 -2.55 0.61 -10.76
CA TYR A 147 -2.89 0.65 -12.18
C TYR A 147 -2.15 1.79 -12.89
N GLY A 148 -1.49 1.51 -14.01
CA GLY A 148 -0.92 2.56 -14.86
C GLY A 148 0.59 2.83 -14.77
N SER A 149 1.38 1.96 -14.09
CA SER A 149 2.85 2.07 -14.07
C SER A 149 3.50 1.85 -15.45
N SER A 150 2.77 1.29 -16.42
CA SER A 150 3.29 0.98 -17.76
C SER A 150 3.64 2.21 -18.61
N ASN A 151 3.09 3.38 -18.32
CA ASN A 151 3.37 4.59 -19.09
C ASN A 151 4.70 5.26 -18.72
N SER A 152 5.19 5.01 -17.51
CA SER A 152 6.52 5.48 -17.07
C SER A 152 7.63 4.96 -17.99
N SER A 153 7.59 3.69 -18.38
CA SER A 153 8.59 3.08 -19.27
C SER A 153 8.61 3.70 -20.66
N LYS A 154 7.46 4.09 -21.19
CA LYS A 154 7.38 4.75 -22.51
C LYS A 154 8.09 6.12 -22.51
N ILE A 155 7.93 6.90 -21.43
CA ILE A 155 8.59 8.19 -21.26
C ILE A 155 10.10 8.00 -21.09
N ILE A 156 10.50 7.01 -20.27
CA ILE A 156 11.92 6.67 -20.09
C ILE A 156 12.53 6.28 -21.44
N ASN A 157 11.90 5.39 -22.20
CA ASN A 157 12.38 4.95 -23.51
C ASN A 157 12.50 6.12 -24.50
N TRP A 158 11.53 7.06 -24.49
CA TRP A 158 11.62 8.27 -25.31
C TRP A 158 12.89 9.06 -25.02
N PHE A 159 13.23 9.28 -23.74
CA PHE A 159 14.47 9.94 -23.36
C PHE A 159 15.69 9.16 -23.82
N ASP A 160 15.73 7.86 -23.58
CA ASP A 160 16.86 6.98 -23.91
C ASP A 160 17.14 6.99 -25.43
N GLU A 161 16.10 6.91 -26.26
CA GLU A 161 16.20 6.98 -27.72
C GLU A 161 16.74 8.34 -28.19
N LYS A 162 16.24 9.45 -27.64
CA LYS A 162 16.69 10.79 -28.03
C LYS A 162 18.10 11.09 -27.54
N GLN A 163 18.45 10.65 -26.32
CA GLN A 163 19.83 10.73 -25.81
C GLN A 163 20.81 9.94 -26.68
N LEU A 164 20.44 8.75 -27.10
CA LEU A 164 21.26 7.92 -28.00
C LEU A 164 21.46 8.62 -29.37
N LEU A 165 20.40 9.18 -29.93
CA LEU A 165 20.44 9.92 -31.20
C LEU A 165 21.40 11.10 -31.13
N GLU A 166 21.37 11.86 -30.05
CA GLU A 166 22.20 13.05 -29.84
C GLU A 166 23.59 12.75 -29.25
N LYS A 167 23.83 11.50 -28.85
CA LYS A 167 25.06 11.08 -28.15
C LYS A 167 25.34 11.93 -26.90
N THR A 168 24.31 12.28 -26.15
CA THR A 168 24.37 13.13 -24.95
C THR A 168 23.71 12.49 -23.77
N MET A 169 24.15 12.83 -22.56
CA MET A 169 23.48 12.49 -21.30
C MET A 169 22.68 13.68 -20.75
N ASP A 170 22.70 14.84 -21.42
CA ASP A 170 21.98 16.04 -21.00
C ASP A 170 20.47 15.89 -21.28
N LEU A 171 19.72 15.69 -20.21
CA LEU A 171 18.26 15.50 -20.27
C LEU A 171 17.52 16.80 -20.61
N GLU A 172 18.02 17.95 -20.18
CA GLU A 172 17.42 19.25 -20.46
C GLU A 172 17.58 19.62 -21.93
N PHE A 173 18.78 19.47 -22.44
CA PHE A 173 19.06 19.63 -23.86
C PHE A 173 18.19 18.67 -24.69
N THR A 174 18.14 17.39 -24.29
CA THR A 174 17.37 16.37 -24.99
C THR A 174 15.89 16.74 -25.06
N PHE A 175 15.28 17.13 -23.93
CA PHE A 175 13.88 17.54 -23.90
C PHE A 175 13.63 18.79 -24.75
N ASN A 176 14.39 19.84 -24.54
CA ASN A 176 14.22 21.11 -25.24
C ASN A 176 14.36 20.98 -26.75
N LYS A 177 15.30 20.13 -27.22
CA LYS A 177 15.54 19.89 -28.65
C LYS A 177 14.50 19.00 -29.31
N HIS A 178 14.03 17.99 -28.59
CA HIS A 178 13.14 16.93 -29.13
C HIS A 178 11.68 17.03 -28.66
N LYS A 179 11.33 18.08 -27.90
CA LYS A 179 9.95 18.33 -27.51
C LYS A 179 9.05 18.39 -28.75
N ASN A 180 8.10 17.42 -28.86
CA ASN A 180 7.24 17.26 -30.01
C ASN A 180 5.89 16.64 -29.59
N PHE A 181 5.04 16.37 -30.57
CA PHE A 181 3.71 15.77 -30.34
C PHE A 181 3.76 14.37 -29.71
N GLU A 182 4.83 13.61 -29.94
CA GLU A 182 4.98 12.27 -29.35
C GLU A 182 5.06 12.34 -27.82
N ILE A 183 5.98 13.15 -27.28
CA ILE A 183 6.11 13.29 -25.82
C ILE A 183 4.89 14.01 -25.21
N TYR A 184 4.27 14.96 -25.92
CA TYR A 184 3.01 15.56 -25.50
C TYR A 184 1.93 14.49 -25.29
N LYS A 185 1.75 13.58 -26.25
CA LYS A 185 0.80 12.47 -26.15
C LYS A 185 1.11 11.54 -24.98
N LEU A 186 2.39 11.21 -24.76
CA LEU A 186 2.80 10.38 -23.63
C LEU A 186 2.49 11.03 -22.28
N LEU A 187 2.71 12.32 -22.14
CA LEU A 187 2.39 13.07 -20.92
C LEU A 187 0.87 13.19 -20.71
N SER A 188 0.10 13.41 -21.80
CA SER A 188 -1.36 13.44 -21.74
C SER A 188 -1.95 12.09 -21.31
N GLU A 189 -1.40 10.98 -21.84
CA GLU A 189 -1.79 9.63 -21.42
C GLU A 189 -1.41 9.38 -19.95
N ARG A 190 -0.21 9.80 -19.53
CA ARG A 190 0.22 9.73 -18.14
C ARG A 190 -0.74 10.46 -17.22
N ARG A 191 -1.07 11.72 -17.54
CA ARG A 191 -2.05 12.51 -16.78
C ARG A 191 -3.36 11.76 -16.57
N ARG A 192 -3.93 11.25 -17.66
CA ARG A 192 -5.18 10.49 -17.61
C ARG A 192 -5.09 9.28 -16.68
N LEU A 193 -3.99 8.54 -16.74
CA LEU A 193 -3.76 7.39 -15.87
C LEU A 193 -3.59 7.78 -14.41
N GLN A 194 -2.85 8.86 -14.12
CA GLN A 194 -2.63 9.32 -12.75
C GLN A 194 -3.92 9.89 -12.13
N VAL A 195 -4.76 10.58 -12.90
CA VAL A 195 -6.10 11.02 -12.44
C VAL A 195 -6.99 9.82 -12.11
N GLY A 196 -7.00 8.78 -12.96
CA GLY A 196 -7.74 7.54 -12.67
C GLY A 196 -7.25 6.84 -11.40
N ARG A 197 -5.93 6.83 -11.17
CA ARG A 197 -5.34 6.29 -9.93
C ARG A 197 -5.70 7.13 -8.71
N LEU A 198 -5.65 8.45 -8.83
CA LEU A 198 -6.04 9.36 -7.74
C LEU A 198 -7.47 9.06 -7.30
N TYR A 199 -8.40 8.91 -8.24
CA TYR A 199 -9.78 8.53 -7.93
C TYR A 199 -9.85 7.16 -7.21
N GLY A 200 -9.08 6.18 -7.66
CA GLY A 200 -9.00 4.86 -6.99
C GLY A 200 -8.44 4.95 -5.56
N VAL A 201 -7.42 5.79 -5.34
CA VAL A 201 -6.85 6.04 -4.02
C VAL A 201 -7.85 6.75 -3.11
N GLU A 202 -8.55 7.77 -3.59
CA GLU A 202 -9.56 8.50 -2.83
C GLU A 202 -10.73 7.59 -2.42
N ASN A 203 -11.22 6.76 -3.32
CA ASN A 203 -12.23 5.76 -2.98
C ASN A 203 -11.73 4.77 -1.92
N SER A 204 -10.46 4.37 -2.00
CA SER A 204 -9.87 3.49 -1.00
C SER A 204 -9.76 4.18 0.37
N ILE A 205 -9.33 5.44 0.41
CA ILE A 205 -9.26 6.24 1.65
C ILE A 205 -10.64 6.35 2.29
N ASN A 206 -11.67 6.75 1.54
CA ASN A 206 -13.04 6.86 2.05
C ASN A 206 -13.55 5.53 2.63
N PHE A 207 -13.26 4.43 1.95
CA PHE A 207 -13.61 3.09 2.43
C PHE A 207 -12.88 2.72 3.73
N PHE A 208 -11.60 3.10 3.86
CA PHE A 208 -10.86 2.89 5.11
C PHE A 208 -11.43 3.71 6.26
N GLU A 209 -11.79 4.97 6.02
CA GLU A 209 -12.40 5.83 7.03
C GLU A 209 -13.73 5.29 7.53
N GLU A 210 -14.56 4.78 6.62
CA GLU A 210 -15.83 4.14 6.97
C GLU A 210 -15.61 2.90 7.85
N ILE A 211 -14.67 2.03 7.45
CA ILE A 211 -14.42 0.77 8.17
C ILE A 211 -13.70 1.01 9.49
N LYS A 212 -12.74 1.94 9.53
CA LYS A 212 -11.92 2.20 10.72
C LYS A 212 -12.78 2.60 11.93
N GLY A 213 -13.88 3.33 11.70
CA GLY A 213 -14.83 3.67 12.76
C GLY A 213 -15.59 2.48 13.35
N GLU A 214 -15.57 1.33 12.69
CA GLU A 214 -16.31 0.13 13.09
C GLU A 214 -15.41 -1.03 13.58
N LEU A 215 -14.10 -0.92 13.37
CA LEU A 215 -13.14 -1.93 13.79
C LEU A 215 -12.50 -1.54 15.12
N ASP A 216 -12.67 -2.39 16.13
CA ASP A 216 -11.93 -2.37 17.38
C ASP A 216 -11.36 -3.76 17.71
N GLU A 217 -10.48 -3.86 18.71
CA GLU A 217 -9.88 -5.13 19.12
C GLU A 217 -10.93 -6.16 19.57
N ASN A 218 -12.04 -5.69 20.16
CA ASN A 218 -13.12 -6.55 20.65
C ASN A 218 -13.99 -7.11 19.51
N SER A 219 -13.88 -6.54 18.31
CA SER A 219 -14.64 -6.97 17.14
C SER A 219 -14.10 -8.27 16.53
N PHE A 220 -12.86 -8.67 16.85
CA PHE A 220 -12.19 -9.81 16.23
C PHE A 220 -12.55 -11.15 16.90
N PHE A 221 -12.28 -11.32 18.21
CA PHE A 221 -12.31 -12.65 18.86
C PHE A 221 -13.17 -12.71 20.12
#